data_62b44d8f3734d1139d3319e6594f38c7
#
_entry.id   62b44d8f3734d1139d3319e6594f38c7
#
_cell.length_a   1.000
_cell.length_b   1.000
_cell.length_c   1.000
_cell.angle_alpha   90.00
_cell.angle_beta   90.00
_cell.angle_gamma   90.00
#
_symmetry.space_group_name_H-M   'P 1'
#
loop_
_entity.id
_entity.type
_entity.pdbx_description
1 polymer ?
#
loop_
_entity_poly.entity_id
_entity_poly.type
_entity_poly.pdbx_seq_one_letter_code
_entity_poly.pdbx_strand_id
1 'polypeptide(L)'
;HEAGAAQVEINFNHGDPLALADQAFLFKRTVRQAAMRHGIYATFMAKPYEHEPGSAMHIHQSIVDETGKNIFCDADGNDNDLFRHHIGGLQQHLASAMALIAPNVNSYRRIVKWNAAPINTHWAVENRTVGLRVPLSDPSGRRVENRVPGADANPYLAIAVTLACGYIGMINKLEPAPAKQSVAYDSSSLPLPRHLLDALTQLQANTELQEILGEDFIKVFLEVKHVEHDAYQQVISAWEREHLLLNV
;
A
#
# COMPACT_ATOMS: atom_id res chain seq x y z
N HIS A 1 13.39 15.91 -3.32
CA HIS A 1 12.01 16.42 -3.29
C HIS A 1 11.12 15.62 -4.24
N GLU A 2 9.82 15.65 -4.01
CA GLU A 2 8.78 15.04 -4.82
C GLU A 2 7.97 16.09 -5.60
N ALA A 3 6.93 15.63 -6.32
CA ALA A 3 6.16 16.48 -7.22
C ALA A 3 5.25 17.50 -6.52
N GLY A 4 4.81 17.21 -5.29
CA GLY A 4 3.93 18.10 -4.53
C GLY A 4 4.67 19.24 -3.85
N ALA A 5 3.96 20.32 -3.55
CA ALA A 5 4.50 21.48 -2.85
C ALA A 5 5.04 21.08 -1.46
N ALA A 6 6.32 21.34 -1.19
CA ALA A 6 7.05 20.96 0.01
C ALA A 6 7.03 19.43 0.33
N GLN A 7 6.75 18.60 -0.66
CA GLN A 7 6.76 17.15 -0.54
C GLN A 7 8.19 16.61 -0.67
N VAL A 8 8.56 15.70 0.23
CA VAL A 8 9.89 15.09 0.31
C VAL A 8 9.74 13.58 0.41
N GLU A 9 10.56 12.85 -0.33
CA GLU A 9 10.71 11.40 -0.21
C GLU A 9 12.00 11.06 0.53
N ILE A 10 11.91 10.10 1.43
CA ILE A 10 13.06 9.52 2.15
C ILE A 10 13.06 8.02 1.90
N ASN A 11 14.18 7.52 1.39
CA ASN A 11 14.41 6.11 1.16
C ASN A 11 15.19 5.51 2.33
N PHE A 12 14.71 4.38 2.87
CA PHE A 12 15.46 3.58 3.83
C PHE A 12 16.32 2.54 3.13
N ASN A 13 17.45 2.22 3.72
CA ASN A 13 18.21 1.04 3.31
C ASN A 13 17.37 -0.22 3.60
N HIS A 14 17.45 -1.22 2.71
CA HIS A 14 16.77 -2.49 2.91
C HIS A 14 17.34 -3.23 4.15
N GLY A 15 16.52 -4.07 4.76
CA GLY A 15 16.88 -4.82 5.95
C GLY A 15 15.74 -5.69 6.45
N ASP A 16 15.85 -6.13 7.70
CA ASP A 16 14.82 -6.90 8.38
C ASP A 16 13.51 -6.13 8.45
N PRO A 17 12.37 -6.76 8.14
CA PRO A 17 11.08 -6.07 8.04
C PRO A 17 10.60 -5.47 9.37
N LEU A 18 10.87 -6.11 10.51
CA LEU A 18 10.48 -5.58 11.82
C LEU A 18 11.34 -4.36 12.18
N ALA A 19 12.66 -4.46 11.96
CA ALA A 19 13.56 -3.34 12.18
C ALA A 19 13.23 -2.13 11.28
N LEU A 20 12.81 -2.38 10.03
CA LEU A 20 12.37 -1.31 9.12
C LEU A 20 11.03 -0.70 9.56
N ALA A 21 10.12 -1.49 10.11
CA ALA A 21 8.87 -0.97 10.69
C ALA A 21 9.16 -0.04 11.87
N ASP A 22 10.09 -0.43 12.78
CA ASP A 22 10.58 0.42 13.89
C ASP A 22 11.17 1.73 13.37
N GLN A 23 12.07 1.65 12.38
CA GLN A 23 12.69 2.82 11.77
C GLN A 23 11.64 3.77 11.16
N ALA A 24 10.68 3.24 10.40
CA ALA A 24 9.64 4.04 9.78
C ALA A 24 8.72 4.69 10.83
N PHE A 25 8.39 3.98 11.90
CA PHE A 25 7.60 4.51 13.01
C PHE A 25 8.32 5.65 13.74
N LEU A 26 9.57 5.42 14.11
CA LEU A 26 10.42 6.41 14.80
C LEU A 26 10.71 7.61 13.89
N PHE A 27 10.95 7.38 12.60
CA PHE A 27 11.12 8.44 11.60
C PHE A 27 9.90 9.36 11.56
N LYS A 28 8.70 8.83 11.39
CA LYS A 28 7.48 9.63 11.36
C LYS A 28 7.32 10.50 12.62
N ARG A 29 7.59 9.93 13.79
CA ARG A 29 7.55 10.63 15.07
C ARG A 29 8.60 11.74 15.14
N THR A 30 9.84 11.41 14.81
CA THR A 30 10.99 12.34 14.90
C THR A 30 10.81 13.53 13.96
N VAL A 31 10.39 13.28 12.72
CA VAL A 31 10.16 14.36 11.73
C VAL A 31 9.07 15.30 12.19
N ARG A 32 7.95 14.80 12.75
CA ARG A 32 6.90 15.64 13.31
C ARG A 32 7.41 16.50 14.47
N GLN A 33 8.20 15.92 15.38
CA GLN A 33 8.76 16.66 16.52
C GLN A 33 9.79 17.71 16.08
N ALA A 34 10.63 17.37 15.10
CA ALA A 34 11.60 18.32 14.55
C ALA A 34 10.90 19.49 13.85
N ALA A 35 9.88 19.22 13.03
CA ALA A 35 9.09 20.24 12.37
C ALA A 35 8.47 21.23 13.37
N MET A 36 7.84 20.72 14.42
CA MET A 36 7.25 21.56 15.49
C MET A 36 8.28 22.47 16.16
N ARG A 37 9.51 22.01 16.38
CA ARG A 37 10.59 22.83 16.96
C ARG A 37 11.01 24.00 16.03
N HIS A 38 10.76 23.87 14.75
CA HIS A 38 11.05 24.89 13.74
C HIS A 38 9.82 25.73 13.35
N GLY A 39 8.71 25.60 14.08
CA GLY A 39 7.48 26.37 13.81
C GLY A 39 6.75 25.95 12.53
N ILE A 40 7.01 24.74 12.00
CA ILE A 40 6.35 24.16 10.83
C ILE A 40 5.70 22.83 11.20
N TYR A 41 4.87 22.30 10.30
CA TYR A 41 4.23 21.00 10.47
C TYR A 41 4.73 20.00 9.42
N ALA A 42 4.98 18.77 9.84
CA ALA A 42 5.17 17.64 8.95
C ALA A 42 3.95 16.72 9.01
N THR A 43 3.39 16.38 7.87
CA THR A 43 2.25 15.48 7.76
C THR A 43 2.62 14.22 6.99
N PHE A 44 2.05 13.10 7.40
CA PHE A 44 2.05 11.81 6.69
C PHE A 44 0.62 11.46 6.22
N MET A 45 -0.25 12.44 6.11
CA MET A 45 -1.59 12.28 5.57
C MET A 45 -1.51 11.83 4.11
N ALA A 46 -2.31 10.85 3.71
CA ALA A 46 -2.24 10.28 2.37
C ALA A 46 -2.59 11.30 1.28
N LYS A 47 -3.54 12.19 1.54
CA LYS A 47 -3.95 13.27 0.62
C LYS A 47 -4.21 14.56 1.40
N PRO A 48 -3.17 15.36 1.69
CA PRO A 48 -3.31 16.58 2.48
C PRO A 48 -3.96 17.74 1.70
N TYR A 49 -3.72 17.82 0.40
CA TYR A 49 -4.21 18.91 -0.45
C TYR A 49 -4.96 18.38 -1.67
N GLU A 50 -6.03 19.04 -2.04
CA GLU A 50 -6.94 18.62 -3.13
C GLU A 50 -6.23 18.50 -4.46
N HIS A 51 -5.44 19.51 -4.85
CA HIS A 51 -4.81 19.62 -6.16
C HIS A 51 -3.35 19.18 -6.20
N GLU A 52 -2.79 18.74 -5.06
CA GLU A 52 -1.42 18.24 -4.97
C GLU A 52 -1.38 16.71 -5.00
N PRO A 53 -0.26 16.09 -5.38
CA PRO A 53 -0.09 14.64 -5.26
C PRO A 53 -0.29 14.15 -3.83
N GLY A 54 -0.72 12.89 -3.70
CA GLY A 54 -0.78 12.21 -2.41
C GLY A 54 0.59 11.70 -1.97
N SER A 55 0.67 11.32 -0.69
CA SER A 55 1.88 10.75 -0.08
C SER A 55 1.74 9.25 0.12
N ALA A 56 2.71 8.49 -0.38
CA ALA A 56 2.76 7.04 -0.30
C ALA A 56 3.83 6.55 0.69
N MET A 57 3.73 5.28 1.05
CA MET A 57 4.81 4.50 1.67
C MET A 57 5.03 3.27 0.79
N HIS A 58 5.83 3.41 -0.26
CA HIS A 58 6.11 2.28 -1.15
C HIS A 58 6.93 1.22 -0.41
N ILE A 59 6.51 -0.05 -0.52
CA ILE A 59 7.16 -1.18 0.15
C ILE A 59 7.83 -2.04 -0.91
N HIS A 60 9.15 -2.09 -0.89
CA HIS A 60 9.94 -2.97 -1.73
C HIS A 60 10.18 -4.28 -0.99
N GLN A 61 9.94 -5.41 -1.65
CA GLN A 61 10.12 -6.74 -1.10
C GLN A 61 11.07 -7.56 -1.96
N SER A 62 12.07 -8.12 -1.34
CA SER A 62 12.86 -9.24 -1.84
C SER A 62 12.91 -10.31 -0.77
N ILE A 63 13.11 -11.57 -1.15
CA ILE A 63 13.27 -12.68 -0.23
C ILE A 63 14.64 -13.30 -0.45
N VAL A 64 15.34 -13.58 0.62
CA VAL A 64 16.65 -14.21 0.60
C VAL A 64 16.59 -15.53 1.36
N ASP A 65 17.45 -16.47 0.96
CA ASP A 65 17.67 -17.70 1.72
C ASP A 65 18.58 -17.47 2.94
N GLU A 66 18.86 -18.52 3.69
CA GLU A 66 19.73 -18.47 4.88
C GLU A 66 21.15 -18.01 4.58
N THR A 67 21.59 -18.06 3.33
CA THR A 67 22.91 -17.57 2.88
C THR A 67 22.90 -16.10 2.48
N GLY A 68 21.73 -15.47 2.46
CA GLY A 68 21.53 -14.09 2.00
C GLY A 68 21.38 -13.95 0.49
N LYS A 69 21.25 -15.07 -0.25
CA LYS A 69 21.03 -15.05 -1.69
C LYS A 69 19.54 -14.80 -1.99
N ASN A 70 19.27 -13.87 -2.92
CA ASN A 70 17.93 -13.60 -3.40
C ASN A 70 17.34 -14.83 -4.11
N ILE A 71 16.14 -15.28 -3.68
CA ILE A 71 15.50 -16.50 -4.20
C ILE A 71 14.49 -16.23 -5.32
N PHE A 72 14.34 -15.00 -5.77
CA PHE A 72 13.42 -14.63 -6.86
C PHE A 72 13.96 -14.85 -8.25
N CYS A 73 15.23 -15.22 -8.38
CA CYS A 73 15.87 -15.52 -9.65
C CYS A 73 16.39 -16.97 -9.68
N ASP A 74 16.41 -17.54 -10.90
CA ASP A 74 17.09 -18.80 -11.17
C ASP A 74 18.63 -18.64 -11.25
N ALA A 75 19.33 -19.70 -11.62
CA ALA A 75 20.79 -19.69 -11.76
C ALA A 75 21.29 -18.79 -12.90
N ASP A 76 20.45 -18.57 -13.91
CA ASP A 76 20.74 -17.74 -15.09
C ASP A 76 20.34 -16.27 -14.87
N GLY A 77 19.75 -15.95 -13.71
CA GLY A 77 19.31 -14.60 -13.34
C GLY A 77 17.94 -14.21 -13.87
N ASN A 78 17.16 -15.15 -14.40
CA ASN A 78 15.79 -14.91 -14.83
C ASN A 78 14.81 -15.02 -13.67
N ASP A 79 13.66 -14.39 -13.80
CA ASP A 79 12.55 -14.51 -12.86
C ASP A 79 12.06 -15.96 -12.78
N ASN A 80 12.02 -16.50 -11.55
CA ASN A 80 11.55 -17.85 -11.32
C ASN A 80 10.09 -17.91 -10.87
N ASP A 81 9.57 -19.12 -10.69
CA ASP A 81 8.19 -19.34 -10.29
C ASP A 81 7.87 -18.77 -8.91
N LEU A 82 8.81 -18.78 -7.95
CA LEU A 82 8.60 -18.18 -6.62
C LEU A 82 8.33 -16.68 -6.71
N PHE A 83 9.08 -15.97 -7.56
CA PHE A 83 8.83 -14.55 -7.79
C PHE A 83 7.47 -14.28 -8.44
N ARG A 84 7.11 -15.10 -9.44
CA ARG A 84 5.80 -14.99 -10.08
C ARG A 84 4.68 -15.28 -9.10
N HIS A 85 4.79 -16.34 -8.31
CA HIS A 85 3.80 -16.68 -7.30
C HIS A 85 3.67 -15.59 -6.21
N HIS A 86 4.78 -14.99 -5.80
CA HIS A 86 4.77 -13.84 -4.87
C HIS A 86 3.97 -12.68 -5.44
N ILE A 87 4.18 -12.31 -6.71
CA ILE A 87 3.38 -11.28 -7.39
C ILE A 87 1.92 -11.72 -7.50
N GLY A 88 1.65 -12.99 -7.81
CA GLY A 88 0.30 -13.55 -7.88
C GLY A 88 -0.47 -13.38 -6.58
N GLY A 89 0.18 -13.66 -5.45
CA GLY A 89 -0.41 -13.47 -4.12
C GLY A 89 -0.70 -12.01 -3.81
N LEU A 90 0.25 -11.12 -4.08
CA LEU A 90 0.03 -9.68 -3.96
C LEU A 90 -1.14 -9.22 -4.84
N GLN A 91 -1.20 -9.65 -6.08
CA GLN A 91 -2.24 -9.27 -7.02
C GLN A 91 -3.63 -9.72 -6.57
N GLN A 92 -3.74 -10.92 -6.01
CA GLN A 92 -5.00 -11.50 -5.57
C GLN A 92 -5.50 -10.93 -4.24
N HIS A 93 -4.60 -10.71 -3.28
CA HIS A 93 -4.98 -10.38 -1.90
C HIS A 93 -4.85 -8.89 -1.55
N LEU A 94 -4.15 -8.08 -2.35
CA LEU A 94 -3.86 -6.70 -1.99
C LEU A 94 -5.13 -5.83 -1.88
N ALA A 95 -6.17 -6.11 -2.67
CA ALA A 95 -7.45 -5.42 -2.55
C ALA A 95 -8.11 -5.67 -1.18
N SER A 96 -8.01 -6.91 -0.66
CA SER A 96 -8.47 -7.26 0.70
C SER A 96 -7.58 -6.69 1.80
N ALA A 97 -6.29 -6.45 1.50
CA ALA A 97 -5.33 -5.84 2.43
C ALA A 97 -5.50 -4.31 2.56
N MET A 98 -6.31 -3.70 1.70
CA MET A 98 -6.43 -2.22 1.60
C MET A 98 -6.73 -1.54 2.92
N ALA A 99 -7.59 -2.11 3.76
CA ALA A 99 -7.92 -1.52 5.06
C ALA A 99 -6.72 -1.37 5.99
N LEU A 100 -5.66 -2.18 5.84
CA LEU A 100 -4.43 -2.13 6.63
C LEU A 100 -3.37 -1.17 6.03
N ILE A 101 -3.39 -0.96 4.70
CA ILE A 101 -2.42 -0.14 3.98
C ILE A 101 -2.95 1.23 3.54
N ALA A 102 -4.27 1.42 3.60
CA ALA A 102 -5.00 2.66 3.37
C ALA A 102 -6.07 2.82 4.46
N PRO A 103 -5.67 3.03 5.74
CA PRO A 103 -6.52 2.76 6.91
C PRO A 103 -7.51 3.88 7.25
N ASN A 104 -7.50 4.98 6.52
CA ASN A 104 -8.32 6.15 6.82
C ASN A 104 -9.22 6.53 5.64
N VAL A 105 -10.32 7.21 5.90
CA VAL A 105 -11.18 7.73 4.83
C VAL A 105 -10.39 8.60 3.84
N ASN A 106 -9.44 9.40 4.34
CA ASN A 106 -8.58 10.23 3.53
C ASN A 106 -7.64 9.43 2.61
N SER A 107 -7.24 8.22 3.00
CA SER A 107 -6.35 7.35 2.20
C SER A 107 -6.91 7.10 0.81
N TYR A 108 -8.23 6.93 0.69
CA TYR A 108 -8.94 6.65 -0.57
C TYR A 108 -9.02 7.87 -1.51
N ARG A 109 -8.84 9.08 -0.99
CA ARG A 109 -8.74 10.30 -1.81
C ARG A 109 -7.44 10.35 -2.62
N ARG A 110 -6.41 9.59 -2.21
CA ARG A 110 -5.18 9.38 -2.97
C ARG A 110 -5.37 8.40 -4.13
N ILE A 111 -6.25 7.39 -3.98
CA ILE A 111 -6.45 6.29 -4.94
C ILE A 111 -7.37 6.75 -6.08
N VAL A 112 -6.88 7.65 -6.90
CA VAL A 112 -7.58 8.24 -8.04
C VAL A 112 -6.72 8.25 -9.29
N LYS A 113 -7.37 8.15 -10.47
CA LYS A 113 -6.67 8.18 -11.78
C LYS A 113 -5.85 9.45 -11.93
N TRP A 114 -4.72 9.32 -12.62
CA TRP A 114 -3.86 10.43 -13.03
C TRP A 114 -3.24 11.25 -11.89
N ASN A 115 -3.21 10.71 -10.68
CA ASN A 115 -2.67 11.37 -9.49
C ASN A 115 -1.45 10.63 -8.90
N ALA A 116 -0.63 10.03 -9.76
CA ALA A 116 0.58 9.28 -9.43
C ALA A 116 0.37 8.08 -8.46
N ALA A 117 -0.87 7.76 -8.11
CA ALA A 117 -1.23 6.63 -7.27
C ALA A 117 -1.86 5.51 -8.10
N PRO A 118 -1.60 4.23 -7.81
CA PRO A 118 -2.26 3.12 -8.48
C PRO A 118 -3.73 3.02 -8.06
N ILE A 119 -4.57 2.55 -8.98
CA ILE A 119 -6.00 2.29 -8.74
C ILE A 119 -6.36 0.81 -8.90
N ASN A 120 -5.38 -0.03 -9.10
CA ASN A 120 -5.50 -1.45 -9.42
C ASN A 120 -4.33 -2.25 -8.83
N THR A 121 -4.43 -3.58 -8.89
CA THR A 121 -3.37 -4.51 -8.49
C THR A 121 -2.60 -5.11 -9.68
N HIS A 122 -2.65 -4.47 -10.85
CA HIS A 122 -1.81 -4.89 -11.96
C HIS A 122 -0.32 -4.80 -11.60
N TRP A 123 0.47 -5.64 -12.28
CA TRP A 123 1.93 -5.58 -12.18
C TRP A 123 2.58 -5.31 -13.54
N ALA A 124 3.76 -4.75 -13.52
CA ALA A 124 4.59 -4.53 -14.69
C ALA A 124 6.04 -4.19 -14.32
N VAL A 125 6.95 -4.40 -15.28
CA VAL A 125 8.33 -3.91 -15.20
C VAL A 125 8.35 -2.42 -15.53
N GLU A 126 9.00 -1.61 -14.67
CA GLU A 126 9.22 -0.16 -14.85
C GLU A 126 7.97 0.69 -15.18
N ASN A 127 6.79 0.25 -14.82
CA ASN A 127 5.55 1.00 -15.02
C ASN A 127 5.04 1.56 -13.69
N ARG A 128 4.95 2.89 -13.56
CA ARG A 128 4.50 3.57 -12.35
C ARG A 128 2.97 3.72 -12.24
N THR A 129 2.21 3.27 -13.23
CA THR A 129 0.73 3.33 -13.21
C THR A 129 0.08 2.07 -12.62
N VAL A 130 0.87 1.04 -12.32
CA VAL A 130 0.43 -0.23 -11.71
C VAL A 130 0.58 -0.21 -10.20
N GLY A 131 -0.17 -1.06 -9.50
CA GLY A 131 -0.04 -1.27 -8.06
C GLY A 131 1.25 -1.97 -7.67
N LEU A 132 1.74 -2.88 -8.53
CA LEU A 132 2.92 -3.71 -8.28
C LEU A 132 3.95 -3.48 -9.38
N ARG A 133 4.99 -2.72 -9.07
CA ARG A 133 6.07 -2.46 -10.03
C ARG A 133 7.26 -3.38 -9.74
N VAL A 134 7.83 -3.95 -10.79
CA VAL A 134 9.12 -4.65 -10.74
C VAL A 134 10.19 -3.69 -11.27
N PRO A 135 11.04 -3.13 -10.40
CA PRO A 135 12.14 -2.27 -10.85
C PRO A 135 13.19 -3.09 -11.61
N LEU A 136 13.83 -2.49 -12.61
CA LEU A 136 15.02 -3.07 -13.23
C LEU A 136 16.12 -3.20 -12.19
N SER A 137 16.75 -4.36 -12.14
CA SER A 137 17.81 -4.66 -11.19
C SER A 137 18.63 -5.87 -11.65
N ASP A 138 19.84 -6.00 -11.11
CA ASP A 138 20.56 -7.25 -11.14
C ASP A 138 19.79 -8.34 -10.38
N PRO A 139 20.08 -9.64 -10.60
CA PRO A 139 19.42 -10.74 -9.91
C PRO A 139 19.45 -10.63 -8.38
N SER A 140 20.56 -10.14 -7.80
CA SER A 140 20.68 -9.93 -6.35
C SER A 140 19.73 -8.87 -5.80
N GLY A 141 19.34 -7.91 -6.61
CA GLY A 141 18.41 -6.83 -6.26
C GLY A 141 16.96 -7.08 -6.72
N ARG A 142 16.63 -8.29 -7.21
CA ARG A 142 15.28 -8.60 -7.70
C ARG A 142 14.25 -8.41 -6.61
N ARG A 143 13.22 -7.60 -6.90
CA ARG A 143 12.20 -7.22 -5.93
C ARG A 143 10.91 -6.78 -6.60
N VAL A 144 9.84 -6.76 -5.84
CA VAL A 144 8.58 -6.11 -6.22
C VAL A 144 8.34 -4.90 -5.31
N GLU A 145 7.88 -3.81 -5.89
CA GLU A 145 7.46 -2.60 -5.22
C GLU A 145 5.94 -2.58 -5.12
N ASN A 146 5.39 -2.69 -3.90
CA ASN A 146 4.00 -2.41 -3.62
C ASN A 146 3.81 -0.89 -3.49
N ARG A 147 3.13 -0.28 -4.45
CA ARG A 147 2.93 1.16 -4.55
C ARG A 147 1.63 1.65 -3.91
N VAL A 148 0.82 0.72 -3.41
CA VAL A 148 -0.52 1.02 -2.88
C VAL A 148 -0.51 1.66 -1.49
N PRO A 149 0.36 1.27 -0.53
CA PRO A 149 0.32 1.79 0.82
C PRO A 149 0.45 3.31 0.88
N GLY A 150 -0.41 3.94 1.69
CA GLY A 150 -0.35 5.36 1.98
C GLY A 150 0.71 5.69 3.04
N ALA A 151 1.22 6.92 3.03
CA ALA A 151 2.13 7.39 4.07
C ALA A 151 1.50 7.41 5.47
N ASP A 152 0.18 7.42 5.54
CA ASP A 152 -0.62 7.37 6.77
C ASP A 152 -0.77 5.96 7.38
N ALA A 153 -0.42 4.91 6.63
CA ALA A 153 -0.49 3.54 7.13
C ALA A 153 0.45 3.31 8.33
N ASN A 154 0.03 2.40 9.21
CA ASN A 154 0.89 1.87 10.25
C ASN A 154 1.97 0.99 9.60
N PRO A 155 3.27 1.29 9.76
CA PRO A 155 4.34 0.56 9.05
C PRO A 155 4.39 -0.93 9.40
N TYR A 156 4.10 -1.31 10.64
CA TYR A 156 4.07 -2.72 11.06
C TYR A 156 2.97 -3.48 10.32
N LEU A 157 1.76 -2.94 10.29
CA LEU A 157 0.62 -3.59 9.64
C LEU A 157 0.78 -3.61 8.12
N ALA A 158 1.27 -2.53 7.53
CA ALA A 158 1.46 -2.43 6.09
C ALA A 158 2.54 -3.40 5.58
N ILE A 159 3.66 -3.52 6.30
CA ILE A 159 4.72 -4.48 5.96
C ILE A 159 4.21 -5.91 6.19
N ALA A 160 3.59 -6.20 7.34
CA ALA A 160 3.08 -7.53 7.66
C ALA A 160 2.07 -8.04 6.62
N VAL A 161 1.06 -7.23 6.26
CA VAL A 161 0.05 -7.66 5.29
C VAL A 161 0.61 -7.77 3.88
N THR A 162 1.58 -6.92 3.50
CA THR A 162 2.24 -7.03 2.20
C THR A 162 3.06 -8.33 2.10
N LEU A 163 3.77 -8.70 3.17
CA LEU A 163 4.47 -9.99 3.27
C LEU A 163 3.49 -11.16 3.25
N ALA A 164 2.40 -11.09 4.01
CA ALA A 164 1.36 -12.13 4.04
C ALA A 164 0.78 -12.40 2.65
N CYS A 165 0.42 -11.35 1.90
CA CYS A 165 -0.08 -11.51 0.53
C CYS A 165 0.91 -12.28 -0.36
N GLY A 166 2.18 -11.87 -0.34
CA GLY A 166 3.22 -12.55 -1.13
C GLY A 166 3.46 -13.99 -0.69
N TYR A 167 3.47 -14.23 0.62
CA TYR A 167 3.63 -15.57 1.20
C TYR A 167 2.49 -16.52 0.78
N ILE A 168 1.23 -16.09 0.89
CA ILE A 168 0.06 -16.85 0.41
C ILE A 168 0.24 -17.24 -1.05
N GLY A 169 0.69 -16.29 -1.88
CA GLY A 169 0.95 -16.53 -3.29
C GLY A 169 1.97 -17.65 -3.53
N MET A 170 3.06 -17.65 -2.78
CA MET A 170 4.12 -18.65 -2.91
C MET A 170 3.68 -20.04 -2.46
N ILE A 171 2.99 -20.18 -1.31
CA ILE A 171 2.55 -21.48 -0.81
C ILE A 171 1.43 -22.08 -1.66
N ASN A 172 0.52 -21.26 -2.18
CA ASN A 172 -0.60 -21.68 -3.01
C ASN A 172 -0.27 -21.67 -4.52
N LYS A 173 0.97 -21.31 -4.90
CA LYS A 173 1.44 -21.23 -6.29
C LYS A 173 0.52 -20.40 -7.18
N LEU A 174 0.13 -19.23 -6.70
CA LEU A 174 -0.78 -18.34 -7.41
C LEU A 174 -0.08 -17.67 -8.58
N GLU A 175 -0.62 -17.87 -9.79
CA GLU A 175 -0.08 -17.24 -11.00
C GLU A 175 -0.64 -15.81 -11.14
N PRO A 176 0.20 -14.81 -11.38
CA PRO A 176 -0.25 -13.47 -11.68
C PRO A 176 -0.88 -13.40 -13.07
N ALA A 177 -1.82 -12.47 -13.26
CA ALA A 177 -2.24 -12.09 -14.61
C ALA A 177 -1.03 -11.58 -15.42
N PRO A 178 -1.08 -11.58 -16.77
CA PRO A 178 0.01 -11.07 -17.58
C PRO A 178 0.42 -9.65 -17.21
N ALA A 179 1.72 -9.37 -17.27
CA ALA A 179 2.28 -8.04 -17.02
C ALA A 179 1.64 -6.97 -17.91
N LYS A 180 1.29 -5.85 -17.35
CA LYS A 180 0.66 -4.74 -18.08
C LYS A 180 1.67 -4.06 -19.00
N GLN A 181 1.38 -3.99 -20.28
CA GLN A 181 2.27 -3.38 -21.29
C GLN A 181 1.98 -1.89 -21.53
N SER A 182 0.85 -1.39 -21.04
CA SER A 182 0.38 -0.01 -21.28
C SER A 182 0.04 0.67 -19.96
N VAL A 183 -0.40 1.91 -20.04
CA VAL A 183 -0.94 2.65 -18.89
C VAL A 183 -2.08 1.86 -18.24
N ALA A 184 -1.99 1.67 -16.93
CA ALA A 184 -2.93 0.82 -16.18
C ALA A 184 -4.21 1.55 -15.73
N TYR A 185 -4.25 2.88 -15.82
CA TYR A 185 -5.41 3.67 -15.40
C TYR A 185 -6.69 3.42 -16.22
N ASP A 186 -6.55 2.93 -17.45
CA ASP A 186 -7.67 2.64 -18.32
C ASP A 186 -8.23 1.21 -18.14
N SER A 187 -7.59 0.41 -17.30
CA SER A 187 -8.05 -0.93 -16.99
C SER A 187 -9.19 -0.93 -15.97
N SER A 188 -10.26 -1.65 -16.27
CA SER A 188 -11.36 -1.91 -15.33
C SER A 188 -11.16 -3.20 -14.51
N SER A 189 -10.14 -3.99 -14.85
CA SER A 189 -9.83 -5.25 -14.15
C SER A 189 -8.94 -5.02 -12.93
N LEU A 190 -9.02 -5.91 -11.96
CA LEU A 190 -8.24 -5.90 -10.73
C LEU A 190 -8.30 -4.56 -9.96
N PRO A 191 -9.49 -3.97 -9.77
CA PRO A 191 -9.61 -2.66 -9.14
C PRO A 191 -9.28 -2.73 -7.64
N LEU A 192 -8.71 -1.66 -7.12
CA LEU A 192 -8.65 -1.45 -5.68
C LEU A 192 -9.98 -0.89 -5.14
N PRO A 193 -10.36 -1.19 -3.90
CA PRO A 193 -11.48 -0.54 -3.22
C PRO A 193 -11.38 1.00 -3.29
N ARG A 194 -12.52 1.65 -3.46
CA ARG A 194 -12.60 3.11 -3.57
C ARG A 194 -12.99 3.79 -2.26
N HIS A 195 -13.48 3.02 -1.30
CA HIS A 195 -13.94 3.49 0.00
C HIS A 195 -13.46 2.57 1.12
N LEU A 196 -13.36 3.11 2.33
CA LEU A 196 -12.91 2.36 3.50
C LEU A 196 -13.83 1.17 3.80
N LEU A 197 -15.14 1.36 3.73
CA LEU A 197 -16.10 0.26 3.99
C LEU A 197 -15.96 -0.91 3.01
N ASP A 198 -15.71 -0.63 1.73
CA ASP A 198 -15.47 -1.68 0.73
C ASP A 198 -14.22 -2.50 1.09
N ALA A 199 -13.17 -1.81 1.54
CA ALA A 199 -11.93 -2.46 1.96
C ALA A 199 -12.11 -3.29 3.24
N LEU A 200 -12.86 -2.80 4.22
CA LEU A 200 -13.19 -3.54 5.44
C LEU A 200 -14.00 -4.80 5.11
N THR A 201 -14.99 -4.70 4.23
CA THR A 201 -15.79 -5.84 3.76
C THR A 201 -14.92 -6.89 3.07
N GLN A 202 -13.98 -6.47 2.21
CA GLN A 202 -13.06 -7.40 1.54
C GLN A 202 -12.08 -8.06 2.52
N LEU A 203 -11.57 -7.33 3.51
CA LEU A 203 -10.71 -7.90 4.55
C LEU A 203 -11.47 -8.93 5.38
N GLN A 204 -12.71 -8.62 5.76
CA GLN A 204 -13.58 -9.53 6.51
C GLN A 204 -13.91 -10.82 5.74
N ALA A 205 -13.98 -10.75 4.43
CA ALA A 205 -14.27 -11.91 3.58
C ALA A 205 -13.02 -12.76 3.25
N ASN A 206 -11.81 -12.27 3.53
CA ASN A 206 -10.57 -12.96 3.15
C ASN A 206 -10.03 -13.82 4.31
N THR A 207 -10.42 -15.09 4.33
CA THR A 207 -10.04 -16.03 5.39
C THR A 207 -8.54 -16.33 5.43
N GLU A 208 -7.86 -16.38 4.29
CA GLU A 208 -6.41 -16.66 4.23
C GLU A 208 -5.60 -15.54 4.91
N LEU A 209 -5.97 -14.27 4.71
CA LEU A 209 -5.34 -13.16 5.42
C LEU A 209 -5.67 -13.17 6.92
N GLN A 210 -6.90 -13.55 7.29
CA GLN A 210 -7.29 -13.67 8.70
C GLN A 210 -6.50 -14.77 9.43
N GLU A 211 -6.32 -15.93 8.80
CA GLU A 211 -5.52 -17.03 9.36
C GLU A 211 -4.06 -16.61 9.62
N ILE A 212 -3.42 -15.92 8.67
CA ILE A 212 -2.01 -15.51 8.79
C ILE A 212 -1.83 -14.36 9.77
N LEU A 213 -2.72 -13.37 9.75
CA LEU A 213 -2.60 -12.17 10.58
C LEU A 213 -3.19 -12.36 11.99
N GLY A 214 -3.98 -13.40 12.18
CA GLY A 214 -4.72 -13.72 13.40
C GLY A 214 -6.15 -13.20 13.36
N GLU A 215 -7.11 -14.12 13.47
CA GLU A 215 -8.56 -13.82 13.40
C GLU A 215 -9.00 -12.81 14.47
N ASP A 216 -8.52 -12.96 15.69
CA ASP A 216 -8.85 -12.05 16.81
C ASP A 216 -8.32 -10.62 16.54
N PHE A 217 -7.11 -10.51 15.98
CA PHE A 217 -6.56 -9.22 15.59
C PHE A 217 -7.43 -8.55 14.52
N ILE A 218 -7.77 -9.28 13.45
CA ILE A 218 -8.59 -8.75 12.36
C ILE A 218 -9.97 -8.34 12.86
N LYS A 219 -10.60 -9.14 13.72
CA LYS A 219 -11.89 -8.81 14.33
C LYS A 219 -11.84 -7.50 15.11
N VAL A 220 -10.87 -7.34 15.99
CA VAL A 220 -10.69 -6.09 16.76
C VAL A 220 -10.39 -4.91 15.84
N PHE A 221 -9.54 -5.10 14.84
CA PHE A 221 -9.21 -4.07 13.87
C PHE A 221 -10.46 -3.59 13.10
N LEU A 222 -11.30 -4.51 12.61
CA LEU A 222 -12.54 -4.19 11.90
C LEU A 222 -13.49 -3.39 12.80
N GLU A 223 -13.70 -3.80 14.05
CA GLU A 223 -14.55 -3.07 15.00
C GLU A 223 -14.07 -1.63 15.23
N VAL A 224 -12.78 -1.45 15.47
CA VAL A 224 -12.19 -0.11 15.64
C VAL A 224 -12.43 0.75 14.39
N LYS A 225 -12.23 0.18 13.19
CA LYS A 225 -12.39 0.91 11.93
C LYS A 225 -13.84 1.24 11.60
N HIS A 226 -14.79 0.40 11.98
CA HIS A 226 -16.21 0.71 11.87
C HIS A 226 -16.59 1.90 12.77
N VAL A 227 -16.15 1.91 14.03
CA VAL A 227 -16.40 3.02 14.94
C VAL A 227 -15.80 4.34 14.41
N GLU A 228 -14.58 4.31 13.89
CA GLU A 228 -13.95 5.49 13.26
C GLU A 228 -14.73 5.97 12.03
N HIS A 229 -15.21 5.05 11.21
CA HIS A 229 -16.00 5.38 10.02
C HIS A 229 -17.37 5.97 10.41
N ASP A 230 -18.05 5.41 11.39
CA ASP A 230 -19.34 5.92 11.87
C ASP A 230 -19.21 7.34 12.43
N ALA A 231 -18.13 7.61 13.17
CA ALA A 231 -17.82 8.95 13.65
C ALA A 231 -17.60 9.93 12.48
N TYR A 232 -16.90 9.49 11.42
CA TYR A 232 -16.71 10.31 10.22
C TYR A 232 -18.05 10.59 9.50
N GLN A 233 -18.96 9.63 9.43
CA GLN A 233 -20.28 9.81 8.76
C GLN A 233 -21.17 10.87 9.46
N GLN A 234 -20.89 11.22 10.70
CA GLN A 234 -21.62 12.27 11.41
C GLN A 234 -21.10 13.68 11.08
N VAL A 235 -19.97 13.78 10.36
CA VAL A 235 -19.39 15.07 10.00
C VAL A 235 -20.04 15.61 8.73
N ILE A 236 -20.68 16.76 8.84
CA ILE A 236 -21.20 17.50 7.68
C ILE A 236 -20.06 18.34 7.09
N SER A 237 -19.63 18.01 5.89
CA SER A 237 -18.50 18.66 5.23
C SER A 237 -18.82 20.09 4.76
N ALA A 238 -17.78 20.90 4.56
CA ALA A 238 -17.95 22.23 3.96
C ALA A 238 -18.53 22.13 2.55
N TRP A 239 -18.14 21.12 1.77
CA TRP A 239 -18.65 20.88 0.42
C TRP A 239 -20.16 20.60 0.40
N GLU A 240 -20.67 19.75 1.32
CA GLU A 240 -22.11 19.48 1.44
C GLU A 240 -22.89 20.75 1.75
N ARG A 241 -22.39 21.56 2.67
CA ARG A 241 -23.05 22.83 3.05
C ARG A 241 -23.04 23.83 1.90
N GLU A 242 -21.93 23.94 1.17
CA GLU A 242 -21.81 24.84 0.04
C GLU A 242 -22.68 24.45 -1.15
N HIS A 243 -22.76 23.15 -1.45
CA HIS A 243 -23.40 22.68 -2.68
C HIS A 243 -24.84 22.19 -2.49
N LEU A 244 -25.20 21.74 -1.28
CA LEU A 244 -26.50 21.12 -1.05
C LEU A 244 -27.46 21.98 -0.21
N LEU A 245 -26.97 22.84 0.71
CA LEU A 245 -27.79 23.52 1.70
C LEU A 245 -28.99 24.28 1.10
N LEU A 246 -28.81 24.90 -0.06
CA LEU A 246 -29.85 25.67 -0.73
C LEU A 246 -30.28 25.06 -2.08
N ASN A 247 -29.72 23.92 -2.47
CA ASN A 247 -29.92 23.33 -3.81
C ASN A 247 -30.71 22.01 -3.81
N VAL A 248 -31.14 21.54 -2.64
CA VAL A 248 -31.96 20.32 -2.48
C VAL A 248 -33.20 20.59 -1.65
#